data_7bd264297dc826fffa788ef495906357
#
_entry.id   7bd264297dc826fffa788ef495906357
#
_cell.length_a   1.000
_cell.length_b   1.000
_cell.length_c   1.000
_cell.angle_alpha   90.00
_cell.angle_beta   90.00
_cell.angle_gamma   90.00
#
_symmetry.space_group_name_H-M   'P 1'
#
loop_
_entity.id
_entity.type
_entity.pdbx_description
1 polymer ?
#
loop_
_entity_poly.entity_id
_entity_poly.type
_entity_poly.pdbx_seq_one_letter_code
_entity_poly.pdbx_strand_id
1 'polypeptide(L)'
;MLHAANYGVPQSRERVIFYGFKRSALANEALAGLMNLKENKGYDPYPIPTHSFNVEGENLYSFVTCGEAFSGLCEPENAEGDLSQTKYSKAKYLPHGQGNIEVKMNYISPTIRSEHHGNIEFRRLSSENGGKNAEELSRGLSQRRLTIRECARIQTFPDDYQFILPKTNDNTSVSASDAYKIIGNAVPCVLGYNIAMRLAENWDKYFL
;
A
#
# COMPACT_ATOMS: atom_id res chain seq x y z
N MET A 1 -16.92 -0.40 -3.18
CA MET A 1 -15.52 -0.73 -3.49
C MET A 1 -14.68 0.49 -3.17
N LEU A 2 -13.55 0.32 -2.48
CA LEU A 2 -12.64 1.41 -2.12
C LEU A 2 -11.36 1.28 -2.95
N HIS A 3 -10.89 2.40 -3.50
CA HIS A 3 -9.59 2.52 -4.15
C HIS A 3 -8.61 3.13 -3.16
N ALA A 4 -7.56 2.39 -2.78
CA ALA A 4 -6.65 2.79 -1.70
C ALA A 4 -5.97 4.15 -1.94
N ALA A 5 -5.68 4.49 -3.20
CA ALA A 5 -5.07 5.78 -3.55
C ALA A 5 -5.94 6.98 -3.14
N ASN A 6 -7.27 6.83 -3.12
CA ASN A 6 -8.19 7.88 -2.70
C ASN A 6 -8.07 8.22 -1.20
N TYR A 7 -7.26 7.48 -0.46
CA TYR A 7 -7.05 7.62 0.98
C TYR A 7 -5.57 7.81 1.35
N GLY A 8 -4.73 8.24 0.40
CA GLY A 8 -3.31 8.54 0.64
C GLY A 8 -2.39 7.32 0.60
N VAL A 9 -2.84 6.20 0.07
CA VAL A 9 -1.99 5.02 -0.16
C VAL A 9 -1.34 5.13 -1.54
N PRO A 10 0.00 5.07 -1.68
CA PRO A 10 0.70 5.21 -2.96
C PRO A 10 0.56 3.96 -3.85
N GLN A 11 -0.67 3.44 -4.00
CA GLN A 11 -0.93 2.17 -4.67
C GLN A 11 -2.29 2.14 -5.34
N SER A 12 -2.34 1.67 -6.59
CA SER A 12 -3.57 1.31 -7.28
C SER A 12 -4.08 -0.04 -6.75
N ARG A 13 -4.92 0.01 -5.70
CA ARG A 13 -5.48 -1.17 -5.05
C ARG A 13 -6.95 -0.97 -4.76
N GLU A 14 -7.78 -1.72 -5.45
CA GLU A 14 -9.22 -1.72 -5.23
C GLU A 14 -9.63 -2.93 -4.39
N ARG A 15 -10.49 -2.69 -3.40
CA ARG A 15 -11.02 -3.75 -2.53
C ARG A 15 -12.50 -3.51 -2.23
N VAL A 16 -13.26 -4.60 -2.25
CA VAL A 16 -14.61 -4.60 -1.71
C VAL A 16 -14.52 -4.76 -0.20
N ILE A 17 -15.12 -3.84 0.52
CA ILE A 17 -15.21 -3.85 1.98
C ILE A 17 -16.66 -4.10 2.37
N PHE A 18 -16.90 -5.02 3.28
CA PHE A 18 -18.20 -5.32 3.84
C PHE A 18 -18.25 -4.86 5.29
N TYR A 19 -19.26 -4.07 5.62
CA TYR A 19 -19.58 -3.73 7.01
C TYR A 19 -20.76 -4.56 7.46
N GLY A 20 -20.62 -5.19 8.62
CA GLY A 20 -21.68 -5.94 9.27
C GLY A 20 -21.99 -5.35 10.65
N PHE A 21 -23.22 -4.88 10.84
CA PHE A 21 -23.70 -4.39 12.13
C PHE A 21 -24.68 -5.38 12.75
N LYS A 22 -24.51 -5.67 14.06
CA LYS A 22 -25.50 -6.44 14.79
C LYS A 22 -26.75 -5.57 14.99
N ARG A 23 -27.88 -5.98 14.42
CA ARG A 23 -29.13 -5.20 14.45
C ARG A 23 -29.57 -4.79 15.86
N SER A 24 -29.43 -5.69 16.83
CA SER A 24 -29.83 -5.42 18.23
C SER A 24 -28.92 -4.45 18.98
N ALA A 25 -27.78 -4.05 18.37
CA ALA A 25 -26.87 -3.06 18.94
C ALA A 25 -27.02 -1.68 18.29
N LEU A 26 -27.77 -1.58 17.20
CA LEU A 26 -27.97 -0.30 16.51
C LEU A 26 -29.11 0.50 17.15
N ALA A 27 -28.95 1.83 17.21
CA ALA A 27 -30.05 2.74 17.44
C ALA A 27 -31.10 2.60 16.33
N ASN A 28 -32.37 2.80 16.67
CA ASN A 28 -33.48 2.64 15.69
C ASN A 28 -33.33 3.53 14.46
N GLU A 29 -32.86 4.77 14.65
CA GLU A 29 -32.62 5.74 13.58
C GLU A 29 -31.45 5.28 12.70
N ALA A 30 -30.40 4.72 13.29
CA ALA A 30 -29.26 4.18 12.55
C ALA A 30 -29.65 2.97 11.70
N LEU A 31 -30.48 2.08 12.24
CA LEU A 31 -31.00 0.95 11.48
C LEU A 31 -31.79 1.43 10.24
N ALA A 32 -32.68 2.39 10.42
CA ALA A 32 -33.46 2.96 9.33
C ALA A 32 -32.55 3.69 8.29
N GLY A 33 -31.58 4.48 8.78
CA GLY A 33 -30.61 5.19 7.94
C GLY A 33 -29.72 4.28 7.11
N LEU A 34 -29.19 3.21 7.72
CA LEU A 34 -28.37 2.20 7.04
C LEU A 34 -29.16 1.38 5.99
N MET A 35 -30.43 1.18 6.20
CA MET A 35 -31.31 0.50 5.23
C MET A 35 -31.63 1.38 4.02
N ASN A 36 -31.51 2.70 4.12
CA ASN A 36 -31.79 3.66 3.04
C ASN A 36 -30.65 4.69 2.88
N LEU A 37 -29.45 4.22 2.57
CA LEU A 37 -28.24 5.07 2.39
C LEU A 37 -28.36 6.08 1.24
N LYS A 38 -29.23 5.84 0.25
CA LYS A 38 -29.43 6.79 -0.87
C LYS A 38 -29.98 8.12 -0.38
N GLU A 39 -30.90 8.08 0.56
CA GLU A 39 -31.54 9.26 1.16
C GLU A 39 -30.82 9.73 2.43
N ASN A 40 -30.15 8.80 3.13
CA ASN A 40 -29.52 9.03 4.43
C ASN A 40 -27.99 8.85 4.37
N LYS A 41 -27.32 9.58 3.48
CA LYS A 41 -25.84 9.52 3.29
C LYS A 41 -25.06 9.74 4.57
N GLY A 42 -25.61 10.43 5.57
CA GLY A 42 -25.01 10.63 6.87
C GLY A 42 -24.78 9.35 7.67
N TYR A 43 -25.43 8.24 7.34
CA TYR A 43 -25.23 6.92 7.94
C TYR A 43 -24.31 6.02 7.10
N ASP A 44 -23.72 6.53 6.02
CA ASP A 44 -22.77 5.76 5.20
C ASP A 44 -21.49 5.45 6.00
N PRO A 45 -21.20 4.16 6.29
CA PRO A 45 -20.01 3.77 7.05
C PRO A 45 -18.71 3.84 6.24
N TYR A 46 -18.79 4.06 4.92
CA TYR A 46 -17.59 4.15 4.10
C TYR A 46 -16.86 5.48 4.32
N PRO A 47 -15.53 5.46 4.39
CA PRO A 47 -14.74 6.68 4.55
C PRO A 47 -14.91 7.60 3.33
N ILE A 48 -14.82 8.91 3.59
CA ILE A 48 -14.85 9.93 2.55
C ILE A 48 -13.45 9.99 1.93
N PRO A 49 -13.30 9.99 0.59
CA PRO A 49 -12.01 10.17 -0.07
C PRO A 49 -11.31 11.46 0.37
N THR A 50 -10.01 11.38 0.59
CA THR A 50 -9.14 12.51 0.97
C THR A 50 -8.16 12.90 -0.14
N HIS A 51 -7.99 12.02 -1.15
CA HIS A 51 -7.05 12.21 -2.26
C HIS A 51 -7.74 11.93 -3.59
N SER A 52 -7.27 12.60 -4.65
CA SER A 52 -7.76 12.41 -6.03
C SER A 52 -6.62 12.56 -7.02
N PHE A 53 -6.77 11.96 -8.19
CA PHE A 53 -5.90 12.20 -9.33
C PHE A 53 -6.10 13.61 -9.89
N ASN A 54 -7.34 14.09 -9.93
CA ASN A 54 -7.69 15.44 -10.31
C ASN A 54 -8.20 16.20 -9.08
N VAL A 55 -7.46 17.22 -8.68
CA VAL A 55 -7.75 18.05 -7.49
C VAL A 55 -8.34 19.42 -7.85
N GLU A 56 -8.56 19.71 -9.15
CA GLU A 56 -9.11 20.98 -9.59
C GLU A 56 -10.55 21.17 -9.07
N GLY A 57 -10.74 22.21 -8.27
CA GLY A 57 -12.06 22.56 -7.71
C GLY A 57 -12.52 21.71 -6.53
N GLU A 58 -11.71 20.78 -6.04
CA GLU A 58 -12.03 19.91 -4.89
C GLU A 58 -11.05 20.16 -3.73
N ASN A 59 -11.55 20.01 -2.51
CA ASN A 59 -10.74 20.09 -1.28
C ASN A 59 -10.03 18.74 -1.00
N LEU A 60 -9.35 18.18 -2.03
CA LEU A 60 -8.64 16.91 -1.96
C LEU A 60 -7.15 17.11 -2.16
N TYR A 61 -6.37 16.21 -1.60
CA TYR A 61 -4.93 16.13 -1.84
C TYR A 61 -4.65 15.34 -3.14
N SER A 62 -3.53 15.62 -3.78
CA SER A 62 -3.02 14.79 -4.87
C SER A 62 -2.66 13.39 -4.37
N PHE A 63 -2.71 12.39 -5.25
CA PHE A 63 -2.25 11.05 -4.91
C PHE A 63 -0.79 11.06 -4.44
N VAL A 64 -0.52 10.30 -3.39
CA VAL A 64 0.85 10.05 -2.93
C VAL A 64 1.57 9.18 -3.95
N THR A 65 2.73 9.61 -4.39
CA THR A 65 3.53 8.95 -5.42
C THR A 65 4.51 7.92 -4.85
N CYS A 66 5.05 7.04 -5.69
CA CYS A 66 6.15 6.15 -5.31
C CYS A 66 7.39 6.94 -4.85
N GLY A 67 7.68 8.07 -5.51
CA GLY A 67 8.81 8.94 -5.14
C GLY A 67 8.69 9.49 -3.72
N GLU A 68 7.50 9.96 -3.36
CA GLU A 68 7.23 10.41 -1.98
C GLU A 68 7.31 9.25 -0.98
N ALA A 69 6.72 8.09 -1.31
CA ALA A 69 6.78 6.91 -0.46
C ALA A 69 8.22 6.42 -0.22
N PHE A 70 9.09 6.57 -1.20
CA PHE A 70 10.49 6.14 -1.11
C PHE A 70 11.45 7.22 -0.62
N SER A 71 10.95 8.41 -0.34
CA SER A 71 11.77 9.52 0.14
C SER A 71 12.58 9.11 1.38
N GLY A 72 13.88 9.45 1.39
CA GLY A 72 14.79 9.13 2.48
C GLY A 72 15.26 7.66 2.55
N LEU A 73 14.78 6.75 1.69
CA LEU A 73 15.36 5.41 1.58
C LEU A 73 16.67 5.46 0.79
N CYS A 74 17.70 4.84 1.35
CA CYS A 74 18.96 4.61 0.64
C CYS A 74 18.90 3.31 -0.18
N GLU A 75 19.88 3.11 -1.06
CA GLU A 75 20.05 1.85 -1.75
C GLU A 75 20.34 0.69 -0.76
N PRO A 76 19.93 -0.54 -1.09
CA PRO A 76 20.06 -1.70 -0.19
C PRO A 76 21.46 -1.92 0.35
N GLU A 77 22.47 -1.58 -0.43
CA GLU A 77 23.89 -1.72 -0.06
C GLU A 77 24.31 -0.75 1.04
N ASN A 78 23.59 0.36 1.21
CA ASN A 78 23.86 1.42 2.18
C ASN A 78 22.83 1.45 3.33
N ALA A 79 21.95 0.46 3.42
CA ALA A 79 20.86 0.40 4.39
C ALA A 79 21.30 -0.30 5.69
N GLU A 80 22.28 0.24 6.37
CA GLU A 80 22.72 -0.29 7.66
C GLU A 80 21.59 -0.27 8.69
N GLY A 81 21.32 -1.43 9.30
CA GLY A 81 20.31 -1.58 10.36
C GLY A 81 18.87 -1.85 9.90
N ASP A 82 18.50 -1.60 8.65
CA ASP A 82 17.18 -1.99 8.11
C ASP A 82 17.25 -3.22 7.20
N LEU A 83 17.08 -4.40 7.80
CA LEU A 83 17.08 -5.65 7.05
C LEU A 83 15.98 -5.71 5.99
N SER A 84 14.87 -5.01 6.16
CA SER A 84 13.81 -4.95 5.16
C SER A 84 14.22 -4.11 3.94
N GLN A 85 15.09 -3.12 4.11
CA GLN A 85 15.64 -2.35 2.99
C GLN A 85 16.80 -3.09 2.29
N THR A 86 17.59 -3.90 3.02
CA THR A 86 18.68 -4.68 2.41
C THR A 86 18.19 -5.87 1.59
N LYS A 87 16.96 -6.35 1.82
CA LYS A 87 16.43 -7.57 1.21
C LYS A 87 15.48 -7.26 0.06
N TYR A 88 15.72 -7.90 -1.07
CA TYR A 88 14.84 -7.86 -2.22
C TYR A 88 14.96 -9.11 -3.08
N SER A 89 13.97 -9.39 -3.91
CA SER A 89 13.96 -10.52 -4.82
C SER A 89 15.04 -10.39 -5.89
N LYS A 90 15.79 -11.46 -6.11
CA LYS A 90 16.78 -11.61 -7.18
C LYS A 90 16.17 -12.24 -8.46
N ALA A 91 14.84 -12.40 -8.52
CA ALA A 91 14.17 -12.96 -9.69
C ALA A 91 14.45 -12.10 -10.93
N LYS A 92 14.91 -12.75 -11.99
CA LYS A 92 15.31 -12.11 -13.25
C LYS A 92 14.11 -11.43 -13.95
N TYR A 93 14.40 -10.47 -14.79
CA TYR A 93 13.44 -9.91 -15.71
C TYR A 93 13.09 -10.96 -16.77
N LEU A 94 11.78 -11.11 -17.03
CA LEU A 94 11.25 -11.95 -18.09
C LEU A 94 10.26 -11.11 -18.90
N PRO A 95 10.47 -10.90 -20.21
CA PRO A 95 9.50 -10.20 -21.03
C PRO A 95 8.10 -10.81 -20.89
N HIS A 96 7.07 -9.98 -20.78
CA HIS A 96 5.67 -10.39 -20.66
C HIS A 96 5.30 -11.17 -19.38
N GLY A 97 6.23 -11.32 -18.44
CA GLY A 97 5.95 -11.94 -17.14
C GLY A 97 5.22 -11.00 -16.18
N GLN A 98 4.49 -11.59 -15.24
CA GLN A 98 3.85 -10.83 -14.16
C GLN A 98 4.91 -10.19 -13.24
N GLY A 99 4.68 -8.95 -12.78
CA GLY A 99 5.65 -8.21 -11.95
C GLY A 99 6.88 -7.70 -12.70
N ASN A 100 6.92 -7.79 -14.03
CA ASN A 100 8.06 -7.36 -14.84
C ASN A 100 7.84 -5.94 -15.41
N ILE A 101 7.39 -5.03 -14.56
CA ILE A 101 7.27 -3.60 -14.87
C ILE A 101 8.06 -2.78 -13.86
N GLU A 102 8.56 -1.63 -14.31
CA GLU A 102 9.19 -0.63 -13.46
C GLU A 102 8.11 0.26 -12.82
N VAL A 103 8.22 0.55 -11.52
CA VAL A 103 7.35 1.52 -10.87
C VAL A 103 7.69 2.92 -11.33
N LYS A 104 6.65 3.75 -11.54
CA LYS A 104 6.84 5.16 -11.91
C LYS A 104 6.99 6.00 -10.65
N MET A 105 8.10 6.72 -10.54
CA MET A 105 8.39 7.53 -9.34
C MET A 105 7.40 8.68 -9.14
N ASN A 106 6.89 9.24 -10.23
CA ASN A 106 5.92 10.34 -10.22
C ASN A 106 4.46 9.87 -10.25
N TYR A 107 4.20 8.60 -9.93
CA TYR A 107 2.85 8.02 -9.94
C TYR A 107 2.67 7.00 -8.83
N ILE A 108 1.44 6.51 -8.64
CA ILE A 108 1.13 5.44 -7.70
C ILE A 108 1.65 4.09 -8.20
N SER A 109 2.03 3.22 -7.29
CA SER A 109 2.46 1.85 -7.58
C SER A 109 1.29 0.99 -8.10
N PRO A 110 1.54 0.00 -8.95
CA PRO A 110 0.64 -1.13 -9.11
C PRO A 110 0.34 -1.83 -7.77
N THR A 111 -0.69 -2.67 -7.76
CA THR A 111 -1.02 -3.47 -6.58
C THR A 111 0.13 -4.40 -6.18
N ILE A 112 0.66 -4.23 -4.96
CA ILE A 112 1.57 -5.22 -4.36
C ILE A 112 0.79 -6.51 -4.13
N ARG A 113 1.25 -7.57 -4.77
CA ARG A 113 0.61 -8.90 -4.73
C ARG A 113 1.28 -9.79 -3.69
N SER A 114 0.54 -10.80 -3.22
CA SER A 114 1.05 -11.84 -2.33
C SER A 114 1.85 -12.91 -3.11
N GLU A 115 2.94 -12.50 -3.74
CA GLU A 115 3.73 -13.38 -4.60
C GLU A 115 4.64 -14.31 -3.80
N HIS A 116 4.62 -15.61 -4.14
CA HIS A 116 5.48 -16.61 -3.52
C HIS A 116 6.87 -16.71 -4.15
N HIS A 117 7.04 -16.23 -5.39
CA HIS A 117 8.27 -16.42 -6.17
C HIS A 117 9.07 -15.14 -6.34
N GLY A 118 8.72 -14.08 -5.59
CA GLY A 118 9.42 -12.81 -5.66
C GLY A 118 9.26 -12.06 -6.99
N ASN A 119 8.19 -12.34 -7.75
CA ASN A 119 7.83 -11.62 -8.96
C ASN A 119 7.13 -10.29 -8.62
N ILE A 120 7.76 -9.53 -7.76
CA ILE A 120 7.36 -8.17 -7.40
C ILE A 120 7.87 -7.17 -8.46
N GLU A 121 7.26 -6.01 -8.56
CA GLU A 121 7.64 -4.98 -9.51
C GLU A 121 9.11 -4.55 -9.34
N PHE A 122 9.69 -4.00 -10.42
CA PHE A 122 11.04 -3.46 -10.38
C PHE A 122 11.03 -2.01 -9.85
N ARG A 123 11.98 -1.70 -8.99
CA ARG A 123 12.33 -0.33 -8.62
C ARG A 123 12.83 0.42 -9.85
N ARG A 124 13.74 -0.24 -10.60
CA ARG A 124 14.24 0.19 -11.91
C ARG A 124 14.63 -1.01 -12.75
N LEU A 125 14.39 -0.88 -14.03
CA LEU A 125 14.90 -1.76 -15.08
C LEU A 125 16.19 -1.16 -15.64
N SER A 126 17.03 -2.01 -16.26
CA SER A 126 18.13 -1.52 -17.09
C SER A 126 17.61 -0.87 -18.36
N SER A 127 18.41 -0.05 -19.01
CA SER A 127 18.07 0.55 -20.31
C SER A 127 17.75 -0.52 -21.36
N GLU A 128 18.46 -1.65 -21.35
CA GLU A 128 18.23 -2.80 -22.23
C GLU A 128 16.85 -3.45 -22.02
N ASN A 129 16.33 -3.41 -20.81
CA ASN A 129 15.02 -3.93 -20.43
C ASN A 129 13.92 -2.85 -20.44
N GLY A 130 14.20 -1.70 -21.04
CA GLY A 130 13.23 -0.61 -21.20
C GLY A 130 13.02 0.23 -19.95
N GLY A 131 14.04 0.34 -19.10
CA GLY A 131 14.04 1.21 -17.91
C GLY A 131 13.80 2.68 -18.29
N LYS A 132 12.96 3.34 -17.50
CA LYS A 132 12.51 4.73 -17.73
C LYS A 132 12.90 5.69 -16.61
N ASN A 133 13.45 5.20 -15.51
CA ASN A 133 13.93 6.02 -14.42
C ASN A 133 15.30 6.62 -14.78
N ALA A 134 15.28 7.64 -15.65
CA ALA A 134 16.48 8.23 -16.25
C ALA A 134 17.45 8.79 -15.19
N GLU A 135 16.94 9.34 -14.10
CA GLU A 135 17.78 9.88 -13.02
C GLU A 135 18.61 8.77 -12.35
N GLU A 136 17.99 7.67 -11.96
CA GLU A 136 18.70 6.56 -11.32
C GLU A 136 19.64 5.84 -12.30
N LEU A 137 19.23 5.69 -13.56
CA LEU A 137 20.05 5.12 -14.61
C LEU A 137 21.30 5.97 -14.90
N SER A 138 21.18 7.29 -14.94
CA SER A 138 22.32 8.20 -15.15
C SER A 138 23.33 8.17 -14.01
N ARG A 139 22.90 7.80 -12.81
CA ARG A 139 23.75 7.56 -11.62
C ARG A 139 24.43 6.20 -11.64
N GLY A 140 24.22 5.39 -12.67
CA GLY A 140 24.82 4.05 -12.79
C GLY A 140 24.22 2.99 -11.87
N LEU A 141 23.03 3.22 -11.30
CA LEU A 141 22.41 2.27 -10.39
C LEU A 141 21.90 1.04 -11.16
N SER A 142 22.16 -0.14 -10.61
CA SER A 142 21.82 -1.40 -11.26
C SER A 142 20.32 -1.71 -11.23
N GLN A 143 19.86 -2.49 -12.19
CA GLN A 143 18.50 -3.04 -12.21
C GLN A 143 18.21 -3.83 -10.93
N ARG A 144 17.09 -3.56 -10.28
CA ARG A 144 16.61 -4.34 -9.14
C ARG A 144 15.10 -4.27 -8.95
N ARG A 145 14.58 -5.26 -8.27
CA ARG A 145 13.19 -5.26 -7.80
C ARG A 145 13.05 -4.38 -6.56
N LEU A 146 11.79 -4.05 -6.23
CA LEU A 146 11.47 -3.35 -4.99
C LEU A 146 12.01 -4.14 -3.78
N THR A 147 12.53 -3.41 -2.80
CA THR A 147 12.88 -3.98 -1.49
C THR A 147 11.62 -4.30 -0.69
N ILE A 148 11.78 -5.06 0.39
CA ILE A 148 10.69 -5.32 1.33
C ILE A 148 10.22 -4.02 1.99
N ARG A 149 11.15 -3.11 2.34
CA ARG A 149 10.82 -1.80 2.90
C ARG A 149 10.07 -0.91 1.90
N GLU A 150 10.47 -0.88 0.64
CA GLU A 150 9.76 -0.16 -0.40
C GLU A 150 8.33 -0.69 -0.56
N CYS A 151 8.12 -2.00 -0.57
CA CYS A 151 6.79 -2.60 -0.61
C CYS A 151 5.97 -2.29 0.65
N ALA A 152 6.61 -2.29 1.83
CA ALA A 152 5.96 -1.95 3.08
C ALA A 152 5.48 -0.48 3.09
N ARG A 153 6.30 0.46 2.61
CA ARG A 153 5.93 1.87 2.47
C ARG A 153 4.81 2.09 1.45
N ILE A 154 4.79 1.34 0.35
CA ILE A 154 3.66 1.35 -0.60
C ILE A 154 2.36 0.90 0.08
N GLN A 155 2.43 -0.04 1.01
CA GLN A 155 1.30 -0.49 1.84
C GLN A 155 1.11 0.38 3.10
N THR A 156 1.85 1.49 3.19
CA THR A 156 1.79 2.46 4.29
C THR A 156 2.08 1.88 5.67
N PHE A 157 2.89 0.81 5.76
CA PHE A 157 3.43 0.35 7.04
C PHE A 157 4.44 1.37 7.59
N PRO A 158 4.47 1.61 8.90
CA PRO A 158 5.47 2.46 9.51
C PRO A 158 6.87 1.82 9.43
N ASP A 159 7.92 2.66 9.46
CA ASP A 159 9.30 2.20 9.23
C ASP A 159 9.86 1.37 10.38
N ASP A 160 9.32 1.50 11.58
CA ASP A 160 9.69 0.69 12.73
C ASP A 160 9.10 -0.73 12.68
N TYR A 161 8.16 -1.01 11.77
CA TYR A 161 7.63 -2.35 11.59
C TYR A 161 8.66 -3.25 10.91
N GLN A 162 9.10 -4.29 11.62
CA GLN A 162 10.15 -5.20 11.16
C GLN A 162 9.55 -6.45 10.51
N PHE A 163 9.67 -6.56 9.18
CA PHE A 163 9.29 -7.76 8.43
C PHE A 163 10.39 -8.83 8.44
N ILE A 164 11.65 -8.39 8.48
CA ILE A 164 12.83 -9.27 8.54
C ILE A 164 13.53 -9.05 9.87
N LEU A 165 13.67 -10.12 10.64
CA LEU A 165 14.39 -10.11 11.88
C LEU A 165 15.82 -10.68 11.71
N PRO A 166 16.77 -10.25 12.51
CA PRO A 166 18.08 -10.90 12.58
C PRO A 166 17.93 -12.39 12.90
N LYS A 167 18.73 -13.23 12.27
CA LYS A 167 18.79 -14.66 12.64
C LYS A 167 19.32 -14.81 14.05
N THR A 168 18.57 -15.47 14.91
CA THR A 168 19.01 -15.92 16.23
C THR A 168 18.83 -17.44 16.31
N ASN A 169 19.40 -18.07 17.36
CA ASN A 169 19.23 -19.52 17.57
C ASN A 169 17.79 -19.93 17.81
N ASP A 170 16.95 -19.00 18.27
CA ASP A 170 15.56 -19.24 18.68
C ASP A 170 14.53 -18.81 17.65
N ASN A 171 14.90 -18.15 16.56
CA ASN A 171 13.97 -17.77 15.52
C ASN A 171 14.41 -18.19 14.11
N THR A 172 13.44 -18.59 13.29
CA THR A 172 13.62 -18.74 11.85
C THR A 172 13.36 -17.38 11.20
N SER A 173 14.37 -16.82 10.53
CA SER A 173 14.16 -15.56 9.80
C SER A 173 13.13 -15.74 8.70
N VAL A 174 12.19 -14.80 8.61
CA VAL A 174 11.23 -14.73 7.49
C VAL A 174 12.01 -14.52 6.19
N SER A 175 11.70 -15.31 5.16
CA SER A 175 12.30 -15.12 3.85
C SER A 175 11.77 -13.85 3.18
N ALA A 176 12.51 -13.30 2.20
CA ALA A 176 12.02 -12.19 1.41
C ALA A 176 10.68 -12.50 0.71
N SER A 177 10.51 -13.74 0.24
CA SER A 177 9.26 -14.19 -0.39
C SER A 177 8.09 -14.19 0.58
N ASP A 178 8.30 -14.63 1.81
CA ASP A 178 7.26 -14.62 2.85
C ASP A 178 6.90 -13.20 3.27
N ALA A 179 7.90 -12.31 3.37
CA ALA A 179 7.66 -10.90 3.67
C ALA A 179 6.81 -10.22 2.58
N TYR A 180 7.10 -10.43 1.30
CA TYR A 180 6.25 -9.94 0.20
C TYR A 180 4.83 -10.48 0.27
N LYS A 181 4.68 -11.76 0.60
CA LYS A 181 3.36 -12.39 0.77
C LYS A 181 2.57 -11.74 1.90
N ILE A 182 3.20 -11.52 3.05
CA ILE A 182 2.57 -10.87 4.21
C ILE A 182 2.13 -9.45 3.83
N ILE A 183 3.04 -8.66 3.25
CA ILE A 183 2.75 -7.29 2.81
C ILE A 183 1.63 -7.26 1.76
N GLY A 184 1.69 -8.12 0.75
CA GLY A 184 0.70 -8.17 -0.33
C GLY A 184 -0.71 -8.58 0.13
N ASN A 185 -0.82 -9.38 1.19
CA ASN A 185 -2.09 -9.77 1.79
C ASN A 185 -2.67 -8.73 2.75
N ALA A 186 -1.86 -7.80 3.22
CA ALA A 186 -2.29 -6.81 4.19
C ALA A 186 -3.30 -5.81 3.61
N VAL A 187 -4.12 -5.26 4.48
CA VAL A 187 -4.84 -4.00 4.22
C VAL A 187 -3.83 -2.86 4.43
N PRO A 188 -3.71 -1.91 3.48
CA PRO A 188 -2.84 -0.75 3.68
C PRO A 188 -3.19 -0.02 4.97
N CYS A 189 -2.18 0.31 5.80
CA CYS A 189 -2.42 0.83 7.15
C CYS A 189 -3.24 2.13 7.14
N VAL A 190 -2.93 3.05 6.22
CA VAL A 190 -3.68 4.32 6.09
C VAL A 190 -5.12 4.09 5.62
N LEU A 191 -5.38 3.11 4.73
CA LEU A 191 -6.75 2.74 4.36
C LEU A 191 -7.51 2.19 5.57
N GLY A 192 -6.88 1.29 6.33
CA GLY A 192 -7.46 0.73 7.57
C GLY A 192 -7.77 1.83 8.60
N TYR A 193 -6.87 2.81 8.75
CA TYR A 193 -7.07 3.97 9.60
C TYR A 193 -8.29 4.79 9.18
N ASN A 194 -8.42 5.14 7.89
CA ASN A 194 -9.57 5.91 7.39
C ASN A 194 -10.91 5.16 7.60
N ILE A 195 -10.91 3.83 7.41
CA ILE A 195 -12.07 2.98 7.70
C ILE A 195 -12.44 3.04 9.18
N ALA A 196 -11.47 2.90 10.08
CA ALA A 196 -11.69 2.91 11.52
C ALA A 196 -12.14 4.31 12.01
N MET A 197 -11.50 5.37 11.52
CA MET A 197 -11.86 6.74 11.88
C MET A 197 -13.30 7.08 11.47
N ARG A 198 -13.72 6.68 10.28
CA ARG A 198 -15.11 6.90 9.83
C ARG A 198 -16.13 6.24 10.76
N LEU A 199 -15.84 5.04 11.26
CA LEU A 199 -16.70 4.36 12.22
C LEU A 199 -16.65 5.06 13.59
N ALA A 200 -15.47 5.46 14.05
CA ALA A 200 -15.29 6.16 15.33
C ALA A 200 -16.03 7.50 15.38
N GLU A 201 -15.92 8.30 14.32
CA GLU A 201 -16.59 9.61 14.19
C GLU A 201 -18.13 9.49 14.22
N ASN A 202 -18.67 8.37 13.79
CA ASN A 202 -20.11 8.13 13.77
C ASN A 202 -20.56 7.12 14.81
N TRP A 203 -19.71 6.79 15.79
CA TRP A 203 -20.00 5.72 16.77
C TRP A 203 -21.29 5.96 17.54
N ASP A 204 -21.45 7.13 18.13
CA ASP A 204 -22.65 7.49 18.91
C ASP A 204 -23.90 7.49 18.05
N LYS A 205 -23.77 7.92 16.81
CA LYS A 205 -24.85 7.91 15.82
C LYS A 205 -25.33 6.51 15.48
N TYR A 206 -24.46 5.52 15.53
CA TYR A 206 -24.84 4.13 15.25
C TYR A 206 -25.37 3.40 16.49
N PHE A 207 -24.85 3.69 17.68
CA PHE A 207 -25.01 2.81 18.84
C PHE A 207 -25.62 3.48 20.08
N LEU A 208 -25.77 4.80 20.10
CA LEU A 208 -26.40 5.56 21.19
C LEU A 208 -27.69 6.23 20.73
#